data_1ce4148b3d12a25145838acb50bb458e
#
_entry.id   1ce4148b3d12a25145838acb50bb458e
#
_cell.length_a   1.000
_cell.length_b   1.000
_cell.length_c   1.000
_cell.angle_alpha   90.00
_cell.angle_beta   90.00
_cell.angle_gamma   90.00
#
_symmetry.space_group_name_H-M   'P 1'
#
loop_
_entity.id
_entity.type
_entity.pdbx_description
1 polymer ?
#
loop_
_entity_poly.entity_id
_entity_poly.type
_entity_poly.pdbx_seq_one_letter_code
_entity_poly.pdbx_strand_id
1 'polypeptide(L)'
;MQIRPTQTGAIAPDAPAATRARERAQPANSFRQALAGVKTDMQMVTVQRGDTLMSLTRRQLGNAASQFSNAQILQLAQTVARENGIDDPNHIMPGQAINMAQMSTTAALQLRQAEVARAQLNLNGPTVNTPTLDKTLQRAVAKGYMASTELAAVRDKIISLGKRHHFAPDDFARMTLMESDGLNPRASNGNCHGIIQFCAGGNRGAASAGYGQNPKEIMNLSVLQQLDLVDKYFSDTRLKDFGPASLDDLYLTVLTPAARAETRVDAPLNINGKQAAYLYEGRDTSGVITRNSIVEGLKNNARDRLGNFTSTLAKMDLSRM
;
A
#
# COMPACT_ATOMS: atom_id res chain seq x y z
N MET A 1 48.29 42.40 1.18
CA MET A 1 46.84 42.70 1.08
C MET A 1 46.09 41.38 1.00
N GLN A 2 45.68 40.86 2.17
CA GLN A 2 45.02 39.53 2.26
C GLN A 2 43.52 39.74 2.29
N ILE A 3 42.81 39.14 1.39
CA ILE A 3 41.35 39.16 1.31
C ILE A 3 40.82 37.90 2.05
N ARG A 4 40.12 38.12 3.14
CA ARG A 4 39.39 37.05 3.88
C ARG A 4 38.13 36.63 3.11
N PRO A 5 37.78 35.35 3.04
CA PRO A 5 36.47 34.93 2.54
C PRO A 5 35.39 35.08 3.61
N THR A 6 34.29 35.72 3.23
CA THR A 6 33.07 35.86 4.00
C THR A 6 32.38 34.50 4.20
N GLN A 7 32.11 34.15 5.43
CA GLN A 7 31.24 33.02 5.81
C GLN A 7 29.80 33.34 5.42
N THR A 8 29.24 32.55 4.52
CA THR A 8 27.78 32.48 4.29
C THR A 8 27.19 31.57 5.34
N GLY A 9 26.35 32.15 6.18
CA GLY A 9 25.63 31.44 7.25
C GLY A 9 24.68 30.38 6.66
N ALA A 10 24.82 29.15 7.17
CA ALA A 10 23.89 28.08 6.94
C ALA A 10 22.55 28.38 7.64
N ILE A 11 21.48 28.51 6.87
CA ILE A 11 20.12 28.56 7.39
C ILE A 11 19.77 27.14 7.83
N ALA A 12 19.57 26.94 9.13
CA ALA A 12 19.06 25.71 9.69
C ALA A 12 17.61 25.49 9.19
N PRO A 13 17.22 24.27 8.78
CA PRO A 13 15.84 24.00 8.45
C PRO A 13 15.00 23.91 9.71
N ASP A 14 13.92 24.70 9.71
CA ASP A 14 12.87 24.73 10.71
C ASP A 14 12.33 23.32 11.02
N ALA A 15 12.50 22.87 12.24
CA ALA A 15 11.86 21.70 12.78
C ALA A 15 10.62 22.11 13.60
N PRO A 16 9.41 22.08 12.98
CA PRO A 16 8.26 21.71 13.79
C PRO A 16 7.21 20.85 13.09
N ALA A 17 7.54 20.05 12.09
CA ALA A 17 6.54 19.15 11.48
C ALA A 17 6.36 17.83 12.25
N ALA A 18 7.36 17.37 12.98
CA ALA A 18 7.32 16.07 13.66
C ALA A 18 6.48 16.07 14.95
N THR A 19 6.33 17.21 15.62
CA THR A 19 5.62 17.28 16.92
C THR A 19 4.10 17.39 16.74
N ARG A 20 3.63 18.00 15.65
CA ARG A 20 2.18 18.12 15.34
C ARG A 20 1.55 16.85 14.74
N ALA A 21 2.35 15.92 14.24
CA ALA A 21 1.87 14.63 13.74
C ALA A 21 1.49 13.66 14.86
N ARG A 22 1.98 13.86 16.09
CA ARG A 22 1.68 12.98 17.23
C ARG A 22 0.29 13.20 17.85
N GLU A 23 -0.32 14.37 17.71
CA GLU A 23 -1.61 14.69 18.35
C GLU A 23 -2.85 14.47 17.49
N ARG A 24 -2.71 14.19 16.18
CA ARG A 24 -3.85 13.94 15.27
C ARG A 24 -4.02 12.50 14.81
N ALA A 25 -3.34 11.56 15.43
CA ALA A 25 -3.44 10.14 15.12
C ALA A 25 -4.54 9.47 15.92
N GLN A 26 -5.82 9.72 15.56
CA GLN A 26 -6.97 8.87 15.90
C GLN A 26 -8.10 9.16 14.91
N PRO A 27 -8.90 8.21 14.45
CA PRO A 27 -8.83 6.76 14.49
C PRO A 27 -9.00 6.13 13.09
N ALA A 28 -8.04 5.51 12.55
CA ALA A 28 -8.24 4.59 11.42
C ALA A 28 -7.13 3.54 11.36
N ASN A 29 -6.89 2.94 12.49
CA ASN A 29 -6.02 1.79 12.68
C ASN A 29 -6.80 0.48 12.63
N SER A 30 -7.85 0.36 11.80
CA SER A 30 -8.70 -0.82 11.86
C SER A 30 -7.95 -2.10 11.49
N PHE A 31 -7.05 -2.07 10.52
CA PHE A 31 -6.29 -3.24 10.14
C PHE A 31 -5.05 -3.47 11.03
N ARG A 32 -4.28 -2.44 11.34
CA ARG A 32 -3.08 -2.58 12.17
C ARG A 32 -3.37 -2.61 13.65
N GLN A 33 -4.33 -1.84 14.17
CA GLN A 33 -4.77 -2.04 15.56
C GLN A 33 -5.43 -3.40 15.73
N ALA A 34 -6.07 -3.92 14.69
CA ALA A 34 -6.55 -5.26 14.68
C ALA A 34 -5.42 -6.30 14.62
N LEU A 35 -4.36 -6.06 13.85
CA LEU A 35 -3.19 -6.95 13.76
C LEU A 35 -2.06 -6.58 14.73
N ALA A 36 -1.89 -5.33 15.16
CA ALA A 36 -0.87 -4.94 16.16
C ALA A 36 -1.26 -5.29 17.59
N GLY A 37 -2.54 -5.61 17.84
CA GLY A 37 -2.93 -6.36 19.04
C GLY A 37 -2.45 -7.81 19.01
N VAL A 38 -1.97 -8.29 17.86
CA VAL A 38 -1.47 -9.63 17.64
C VAL A 38 0.05 -9.53 17.52
N LYS A 39 0.74 -9.48 18.68
CA LYS A 39 2.20 -9.51 18.73
C LYS A 39 2.70 -10.83 18.15
N THR A 40 3.73 -10.76 17.31
CA THR A 40 4.41 -11.91 16.66
C THR A 40 5.23 -12.75 17.64
N ASP A 41 5.36 -12.36 18.90
CA ASP A 41 5.95 -13.16 19.96
C ASP A 41 4.97 -14.29 20.35
N MET A 42 5.51 -15.48 20.60
CA MET A 42 4.77 -16.69 21.00
C MET A 42 3.59 -16.34 21.91
N GLN A 43 2.40 -16.13 21.30
CA GLN A 43 1.21 -15.79 22.05
C GLN A 43 0.57 -17.09 22.53
N MET A 44 1.06 -17.56 23.66
CA MET A 44 0.46 -18.67 24.36
C MET A 44 -0.81 -18.19 25.05
N VAL A 45 -1.92 -18.79 24.68
CA VAL A 45 -3.22 -18.56 25.31
C VAL A 45 -3.59 -19.81 26.11
N THR A 46 -3.91 -19.64 27.38
CA THR A 46 -4.41 -20.75 28.21
C THR A 46 -5.91 -20.89 28.01
N VAL A 47 -6.35 -22.08 27.66
CA VAL A 47 -7.76 -22.44 27.49
C VAL A 47 -8.47 -22.36 28.83
N GLN A 48 -9.59 -21.66 28.86
CA GLN A 48 -10.50 -21.58 30.02
C GLN A 48 -11.71 -22.49 29.82
N ARG A 49 -12.41 -22.80 30.91
CA ARG A 49 -13.64 -23.59 30.83
C ARG A 49 -14.69 -22.89 29.94
N GLY A 50 -15.15 -23.59 28.91
CA GLY A 50 -16.13 -23.08 27.94
C GLY A 50 -15.50 -22.43 26.70
N ASP A 51 -14.18 -22.34 26.62
CA ASP A 51 -13.52 -21.88 25.40
C ASP A 51 -13.63 -22.93 24.27
N THR A 52 -13.74 -22.42 23.07
CA THR A 52 -13.56 -23.17 21.81
C THR A 52 -12.43 -22.53 21.02
N LEU A 53 -11.80 -23.26 20.10
CA LEU A 53 -10.78 -22.66 19.21
C LEU A 53 -11.35 -21.47 18.44
N MET A 54 -12.61 -21.51 18.01
CA MET A 54 -13.26 -20.39 17.35
C MET A 54 -13.42 -19.18 18.29
N SER A 55 -13.76 -19.38 19.56
CA SER A 55 -13.88 -18.27 20.52
C SER A 55 -12.51 -17.67 20.85
N LEU A 56 -11.48 -18.49 21.00
CA LEU A 56 -10.10 -18.06 21.17
C LEU A 56 -9.60 -17.26 19.94
N THR A 57 -9.87 -17.76 18.74
CA THR A 57 -9.53 -17.09 17.47
C THR A 57 -10.20 -15.71 17.38
N ARG A 58 -11.51 -15.61 17.70
CA ARG A 58 -12.20 -14.31 17.71
C ARG A 58 -11.63 -13.36 18.74
N ARG A 59 -11.35 -13.85 19.95
CA ARG A 59 -10.77 -13.04 21.04
C ARG A 59 -9.40 -12.49 20.62
N GLN A 60 -8.58 -13.31 19.96
CA GLN A 60 -7.27 -12.93 19.48
C GLN A 60 -7.31 -11.90 18.34
N LEU A 61 -8.27 -12.04 17.42
CA LEU A 61 -8.50 -11.06 16.35
C LEU A 61 -9.05 -9.72 16.88
N GLY A 62 -9.67 -9.71 18.06
CA GLY A 62 -10.26 -8.50 18.62
C GLY A 62 -11.25 -7.83 17.65
N ASN A 63 -11.08 -6.54 17.40
CA ASN A 63 -11.95 -5.77 16.50
C ASN A 63 -11.89 -6.26 15.05
N ALA A 64 -10.80 -6.91 14.61
CA ALA A 64 -10.69 -7.46 13.27
C ALA A 64 -11.63 -8.65 13.04
N ALA A 65 -12.09 -9.32 14.09
CA ALA A 65 -12.98 -10.48 13.96
C ALA A 65 -14.26 -10.17 13.15
N SER A 66 -14.72 -8.91 13.18
CA SER A 66 -15.90 -8.46 12.42
C SER A 66 -15.69 -8.44 10.89
N GLN A 67 -14.44 -8.49 10.43
CA GLN A 67 -14.08 -8.52 9.01
C GLN A 67 -14.06 -9.94 8.44
N PHE A 68 -14.19 -10.96 9.28
CA PHE A 68 -14.15 -12.37 8.91
C PHE A 68 -15.54 -13.00 9.02
N SER A 69 -15.91 -13.78 8.02
CA SER A 69 -17.07 -14.66 8.09
C SER A 69 -16.83 -15.81 9.09
N ASN A 70 -17.91 -16.46 9.53
CA ASN A 70 -17.79 -17.64 10.40
C ASN A 70 -16.94 -18.76 9.76
N ALA A 71 -17.04 -18.94 8.43
CA ALA A 71 -16.24 -19.92 7.70
C ALA A 71 -14.75 -19.58 7.76
N GLN A 72 -14.38 -18.32 7.60
CA GLN A 72 -13.00 -17.86 7.70
C GLN A 72 -12.46 -17.99 9.13
N ILE A 73 -13.25 -17.64 10.16
CA ILE A 73 -12.88 -17.87 11.56
C ILE A 73 -12.65 -19.37 11.81
N LEU A 74 -13.49 -20.25 11.26
CA LEU A 74 -13.29 -21.70 11.36
C LEU A 74 -11.99 -22.15 10.70
N GLN A 75 -11.67 -21.64 9.51
CA GLN A 75 -10.39 -21.94 8.83
C GLN A 75 -9.18 -21.48 9.66
N LEU A 76 -9.25 -20.31 10.27
CA LEU A 76 -8.20 -19.82 11.18
C LEU A 76 -8.06 -20.73 12.41
N ALA A 77 -9.17 -21.12 13.03
CA ALA A 77 -9.18 -22.04 14.16
C ALA A 77 -8.59 -23.41 13.79
N GLN A 78 -8.91 -23.95 12.62
CA GLN A 78 -8.31 -25.18 12.09
C GLN A 78 -6.81 -25.04 11.82
N THR A 79 -6.35 -23.86 11.39
CA THR A 79 -4.92 -23.57 11.24
C THR A 79 -4.23 -23.59 12.60
N VAL A 80 -4.80 -22.93 13.60
CA VAL A 80 -4.31 -22.95 14.99
C VAL A 80 -4.25 -24.40 15.51
N ALA A 81 -5.27 -25.21 15.27
CA ALA A 81 -5.29 -26.62 15.67
C ALA A 81 -4.09 -27.39 15.10
N ARG A 82 -3.88 -27.32 13.79
CA ARG A 82 -2.76 -28.02 13.12
C ARG A 82 -1.40 -27.56 13.63
N GLU A 83 -1.20 -26.27 13.80
CA GLU A 83 0.07 -25.69 14.29
C GLU A 83 0.38 -26.10 15.76
N ASN A 84 -0.64 -26.46 16.52
CA ASN A 84 -0.52 -26.92 17.90
C ASN A 84 -0.61 -28.45 18.04
N GLY A 85 -0.67 -29.20 16.94
CA GLY A 85 -0.80 -30.66 16.98
C GLY A 85 -2.13 -31.12 17.60
N ILE A 86 -3.20 -30.36 17.45
CA ILE A 86 -4.54 -30.69 17.94
C ILE A 86 -5.29 -31.39 16.81
N ASP A 87 -5.49 -32.71 16.97
CA ASP A 87 -6.14 -33.56 15.96
C ASP A 87 -7.63 -33.23 15.78
N ASP A 88 -8.32 -32.98 16.88
CA ASP A 88 -9.73 -32.54 16.85
C ASP A 88 -9.88 -31.08 17.35
N PRO A 89 -10.16 -30.13 16.44
CA PRO A 89 -10.35 -28.72 16.80
C PRO A 89 -11.50 -28.46 17.79
N ASN A 90 -12.41 -29.43 17.97
CA ASN A 90 -13.51 -29.33 18.92
C ASN A 90 -13.13 -29.86 20.31
N HIS A 91 -11.95 -30.45 20.45
CA HIS A 91 -11.49 -31.08 21.69
C HIS A 91 -10.26 -30.38 22.25
N ILE A 92 -10.49 -29.23 22.95
CA ILE A 92 -9.49 -28.52 23.74
C ILE A 92 -9.85 -28.56 25.22
N MET A 93 -8.83 -28.67 26.10
CA MET A 93 -9.03 -28.85 27.52
C MET A 93 -8.71 -27.58 28.33
N PRO A 94 -9.48 -27.23 29.36
CA PRO A 94 -9.09 -26.20 30.31
C PRO A 94 -7.68 -26.41 30.85
N GLY A 95 -6.87 -25.35 30.86
CA GLY A 95 -5.45 -25.36 31.23
C GLY A 95 -4.50 -25.67 30.08
N GLN A 96 -4.98 -26.15 28.95
CA GLN A 96 -4.15 -26.34 27.74
C GLN A 96 -3.59 -25.01 27.25
N ALA A 97 -2.29 -24.99 26.95
CA ALA A 97 -1.64 -23.81 26.34
C ALA A 97 -1.67 -23.96 24.81
N ILE A 98 -2.15 -22.93 24.12
CA ILE A 98 -2.28 -22.89 22.66
C ILE A 98 -1.44 -21.72 22.11
N ASN A 99 -0.57 -22.01 21.17
CA ASN A 99 0.19 -21.00 20.43
C ASN A 99 -0.68 -20.41 19.32
N MET A 100 -0.92 -19.10 19.39
CA MET A 100 -1.73 -18.35 18.41
C MET A 100 -0.88 -17.55 17.40
N ALA A 101 0.45 -17.66 17.41
CA ALA A 101 1.34 -16.80 16.63
C ALA A 101 1.10 -16.85 15.11
N GLN A 102 0.90 -18.05 14.55
CA GLN A 102 0.69 -18.23 13.10
C GLN A 102 -0.68 -17.72 12.60
N MET A 103 -1.63 -17.57 13.50
CA MET A 103 -2.97 -17.09 13.15
C MET A 103 -2.96 -15.71 12.49
N SER A 104 -2.08 -14.80 12.95
CA SER A 104 -2.00 -13.41 12.46
C SER A 104 -1.59 -13.35 11.01
N THR A 105 -0.58 -14.09 10.63
CA THR A 105 -0.08 -14.18 9.26
C THR A 105 -1.16 -14.75 8.33
N THR A 106 -1.83 -15.83 8.78
CA THR A 106 -2.93 -16.43 8.01
C THR A 106 -4.12 -15.49 7.89
N ALA A 107 -4.49 -14.78 8.96
CA ALA A 107 -5.57 -13.79 8.93
C ALA A 107 -5.25 -12.62 7.97
N ALA A 108 -4.03 -12.10 8.00
CA ALA A 108 -3.58 -11.05 7.09
C ALA A 108 -3.67 -11.51 5.62
N LEU A 109 -3.25 -12.73 5.34
CA LEU A 109 -3.32 -13.31 4.00
C LEU A 109 -4.77 -13.47 3.52
N GLN A 110 -5.67 -13.98 4.37
CA GLN A 110 -7.09 -14.13 4.04
C GLN A 110 -7.77 -12.79 3.77
N LEU A 111 -7.49 -11.75 4.58
CA LEU A 111 -8.03 -10.41 4.35
C LEU A 111 -7.54 -9.84 3.02
N ARG A 112 -6.25 -10.01 2.71
CA ARG A 112 -5.69 -9.58 1.43
C ARG A 112 -6.36 -10.29 0.25
N GLN A 113 -6.52 -11.60 0.31
CA GLN A 113 -7.23 -12.37 -0.72
C GLN A 113 -8.67 -11.90 -0.90
N ALA A 114 -9.38 -11.63 0.19
CA ALA A 114 -10.74 -11.10 0.15
C ALA A 114 -10.80 -9.69 -0.47
N GLU A 115 -9.84 -8.81 -0.16
CA GLU A 115 -9.72 -7.48 -0.78
C GLU A 115 -9.51 -7.60 -2.30
N VAL A 116 -8.58 -8.46 -2.73
CA VAL A 116 -8.31 -8.72 -4.14
C VAL A 116 -9.54 -9.28 -4.86
N ALA A 117 -10.19 -10.28 -4.29
CA ALA A 117 -11.41 -10.87 -4.87
C ALA A 117 -12.52 -9.83 -5.02
N ARG A 118 -12.75 -9.00 -4.00
CA ARG A 118 -13.74 -7.90 -4.05
C ARG A 118 -13.38 -6.87 -5.13
N ALA A 119 -12.10 -6.52 -5.24
CA ALA A 119 -11.63 -5.59 -6.26
C ALA A 119 -11.87 -6.14 -7.68
N GLN A 120 -11.64 -7.44 -7.91
CA GLN A 120 -11.91 -8.07 -9.20
C GLN A 120 -13.41 -8.13 -9.53
N LEU A 121 -14.27 -8.43 -8.54
CA LEU A 121 -15.72 -8.38 -8.70
C LEU A 121 -16.19 -6.97 -9.08
N ASN A 122 -15.68 -5.94 -8.42
CA ASN A 122 -15.96 -4.55 -8.73
C ASN A 122 -15.52 -4.20 -10.16
N LEU A 123 -14.29 -4.59 -10.54
CA LEU A 123 -13.70 -4.28 -11.84
C LEU A 123 -14.46 -4.92 -13.02
N ASN A 124 -15.05 -6.09 -12.80
CA ASN A 124 -15.83 -6.84 -13.78
C ASN A 124 -17.34 -6.52 -13.71
N GLY A 125 -17.75 -5.70 -12.77
CA GLY A 125 -19.15 -5.28 -12.63
C GLY A 125 -19.61 -4.29 -13.71
N PRO A 126 -20.92 -4.04 -13.80
CA PRO A 126 -21.49 -3.10 -14.77
C PRO A 126 -21.06 -1.64 -14.54
N THR A 127 -20.79 -1.30 -13.29
CA THR A 127 -20.26 0.01 -12.89
C THR A 127 -19.04 -0.18 -12.01
N VAL A 128 -17.90 0.35 -12.45
CA VAL A 128 -16.65 0.26 -11.68
C VAL A 128 -16.60 1.41 -10.68
N ASN A 129 -16.65 1.07 -9.39
CA ASN A 129 -16.54 2.02 -8.28
C ASN A 129 -15.06 2.20 -7.88
N THR A 130 -14.54 3.42 -7.98
CA THR A 130 -13.12 3.74 -7.79
C THR A 130 -12.91 4.99 -6.92
N PRO A 131 -13.39 5.00 -5.66
CA PRO A 131 -13.43 6.21 -4.84
C PRO A 131 -12.04 6.81 -4.56
N THR A 132 -11.00 5.97 -4.42
CA THR A 132 -9.63 6.46 -4.21
C THR A 132 -9.06 7.05 -5.50
N LEU A 133 -9.27 6.37 -6.63
CA LEU A 133 -8.86 6.88 -7.94
C LEU A 133 -9.56 8.20 -8.26
N ASP A 134 -10.88 8.27 -8.09
CA ASP A 134 -11.66 9.46 -8.42
C ASP A 134 -11.19 10.69 -7.62
N LYS A 135 -10.92 10.53 -6.32
CA LYS A 135 -10.32 11.58 -5.47
C LYS A 135 -8.90 11.94 -5.91
N THR A 136 -8.10 10.96 -6.32
CA THR A 136 -6.73 11.18 -6.79
C THR A 136 -6.72 11.97 -8.10
N LEU A 137 -7.63 11.67 -9.03
CA LEU A 137 -7.79 12.40 -10.28
C LEU A 137 -8.23 13.85 -10.06
N GLN A 138 -9.22 14.09 -9.20
CA GLN A 138 -9.65 15.43 -8.80
C GLN A 138 -8.49 16.23 -8.21
N ARG A 139 -7.69 15.60 -7.35
CA ARG A 139 -6.50 16.20 -6.77
C ARG A 139 -5.43 16.51 -7.83
N ALA A 140 -5.22 15.62 -8.80
CA ALA A 140 -4.28 15.83 -9.89
C ALA A 140 -4.67 17.04 -10.76
N VAL A 141 -5.95 17.19 -11.07
CA VAL A 141 -6.48 18.39 -11.76
C VAL A 141 -6.26 19.65 -10.93
N ALA A 142 -6.61 19.63 -9.64
CA ALA A 142 -6.44 20.78 -8.75
C ALA A 142 -4.97 21.21 -8.58
N LYS A 143 -4.02 20.26 -8.73
CA LYS A 143 -2.57 20.52 -8.70
C LYS A 143 -1.98 20.89 -10.07
N GLY A 144 -2.77 20.91 -11.12
CA GLY A 144 -2.31 21.22 -12.49
C GLY A 144 -1.43 20.12 -13.10
N TYR A 145 -1.57 18.87 -12.64
CA TYR A 145 -0.85 17.72 -13.22
C TYR A 145 -1.48 17.25 -14.53
N MET A 146 -2.76 17.54 -14.72
CA MET A 146 -3.51 17.26 -15.95
C MET A 146 -4.67 18.25 -16.07
N ALA A 147 -5.19 18.43 -17.29
CA ALA A 147 -6.37 19.24 -17.53
C ALA A 147 -7.65 18.54 -17.06
N SER A 148 -8.66 19.29 -16.62
CA SER A 148 -9.96 18.71 -16.24
C SER A 148 -10.66 17.98 -17.38
N THR A 149 -10.42 18.38 -18.61
CA THR A 149 -10.92 17.72 -19.82
C THR A 149 -10.35 16.33 -20.07
N GLU A 150 -9.18 16.02 -19.50
CA GLU A 150 -8.53 14.72 -19.62
C GLU A 150 -8.99 13.70 -18.54
N LEU A 151 -9.70 14.17 -17.51
CA LEU A 151 -10.04 13.35 -16.32
C LEU A 151 -10.74 12.06 -16.71
N ALA A 152 -11.77 12.11 -17.56
CA ALA A 152 -12.54 10.93 -17.98
C ALA A 152 -11.64 9.95 -18.74
N ALA A 153 -10.86 10.43 -19.71
CA ALA A 153 -9.97 9.58 -20.51
C ALA A 153 -8.88 8.90 -19.66
N VAL A 154 -8.29 9.63 -18.70
CA VAL A 154 -7.30 9.08 -17.77
C VAL A 154 -7.93 8.03 -16.86
N ARG A 155 -9.13 8.30 -16.33
CA ARG A 155 -9.89 7.34 -15.52
C ARG A 155 -10.15 6.04 -16.28
N ASP A 156 -10.70 6.15 -17.47
CA ASP A 156 -11.04 4.99 -18.31
C ASP A 156 -9.79 4.19 -18.70
N LYS A 157 -8.69 4.87 -19.00
CA LYS A 157 -7.40 4.22 -19.28
C LYS A 157 -6.91 3.42 -18.07
N ILE A 158 -6.96 3.99 -16.86
CA ILE A 158 -6.52 3.28 -15.63
C ILE A 158 -7.43 2.07 -15.36
N ILE A 159 -8.75 2.19 -15.54
CA ILE A 159 -9.68 1.06 -15.43
C ILE A 159 -9.35 -0.03 -16.47
N SER A 160 -9.08 0.37 -17.71
CA SER A 160 -8.67 -0.56 -18.78
C SER A 160 -7.36 -1.29 -18.45
N LEU A 161 -6.36 -0.57 -17.89
CA LEU A 161 -5.12 -1.18 -17.42
C LEU A 161 -5.37 -2.16 -16.27
N GLY A 162 -6.25 -1.80 -15.32
CA GLY A 162 -6.66 -2.68 -14.23
C GLY A 162 -7.27 -3.99 -14.74
N LYS A 163 -8.13 -3.91 -15.75
CA LYS A 163 -8.71 -5.11 -16.40
C LYS A 163 -7.65 -5.95 -17.10
N ARG A 164 -6.72 -5.31 -17.83
CA ARG A 164 -5.67 -5.99 -18.61
C ARG A 164 -4.64 -6.68 -17.72
N HIS A 165 -4.22 -6.02 -16.65
CA HIS A 165 -3.14 -6.47 -15.77
C HIS A 165 -3.63 -7.01 -14.42
N HIS A 166 -4.95 -7.13 -14.23
CA HIS A 166 -5.62 -7.73 -13.09
C HIS A 166 -5.31 -7.06 -11.75
N PHE A 167 -5.32 -5.72 -11.69
CA PHE A 167 -5.16 -4.94 -10.46
C PHE A 167 -6.35 -4.01 -10.19
N ALA A 168 -6.55 -3.62 -8.92
CA ALA A 168 -7.57 -2.65 -8.56
C ALA A 168 -7.17 -1.22 -8.96
N PRO A 169 -8.01 -0.44 -9.68
CA PRO A 169 -7.69 0.97 -10.01
C PRO A 169 -7.42 1.85 -8.79
N ASP A 170 -8.09 1.59 -7.66
CA ASP A 170 -7.83 2.27 -6.39
C ASP A 170 -6.44 1.96 -5.82
N ASP A 171 -5.90 0.77 -6.06
CA ASP A 171 -4.54 0.40 -5.64
C ASP A 171 -3.49 1.11 -6.52
N PHE A 172 -3.76 1.25 -7.81
CA PHE A 172 -2.93 2.08 -8.69
C PHE A 172 -2.89 3.54 -8.23
N ALA A 173 -4.03 4.09 -7.82
CA ALA A 173 -4.09 5.43 -7.25
C ALA A 173 -3.27 5.55 -5.96
N ARG A 174 -3.35 4.57 -5.04
CA ARG A 174 -2.52 4.54 -3.82
C ARG A 174 -1.03 4.50 -4.13
N MET A 175 -0.65 3.68 -5.10
CA MET A 175 0.74 3.59 -5.56
C MET A 175 1.23 4.93 -6.13
N THR A 176 0.48 5.56 -7.03
CA THR A 176 0.88 6.84 -7.63
C THR A 176 0.90 8.01 -6.63
N LEU A 177 0.06 7.98 -5.59
CA LEU A 177 0.14 8.91 -4.48
C LEU A 177 1.47 8.81 -3.73
N MET A 178 2.05 7.61 -3.61
CA MET A 178 3.38 7.41 -3.02
C MET A 178 4.48 7.86 -3.98
N GLU A 179 4.44 7.42 -5.23
CA GLU A 179 5.52 7.58 -6.21
C GLU A 179 5.63 9.01 -6.76
N SER A 180 4.49 9.65 -7.03
CA SER A 180 4.45 10.91 -7.77
C SER A 180 3.43 11.91 -7.23
N ASP A 181 3.09 11.84 -5.96
CA ASP A 181 2.09 12.73 -5.35
C ASP A 181 0.70 12.67 -6.04
N GLY A 182 0.37 11.54 -6.63
CA GLY A 182 -0.90 11.30 -7.32
C GLY A 182 -0.89 11.77 -8.78
N LEU A 183 -0.19 11.05 -9.61
CA LEU A 183 -0.11 11.24 -11.07
C LEU A 183 0.61 12.53 -11.52
N ASN A 184 1.59 13.04 -10.76
CA ASN A 184 2.44 14.12 -11.24
C ASN A 184 3.35 13.64 -12.39
N PRO A 185 3.13 14.06 -13.65
CA PRO A 185 3.91 13.60 -14.80
C PRO A 185 5.35 14.11 -14.76
N ARG A 186 5.61 15.19 -13.99
CA ARG A 186 6.94 15.80 -13.83
C ARG A 186 7.63 15.40 -12.53
N ALA A 187 7.10 14.41 -11.80
CA ALA A 187 7.76 13.92 -10.60
C ALA A 187 9.14 13.35 -10.92
N SER A 188 10.14 13.70 -10.11
CA SER A 188 11.52 13.22 -10.27
C SER A 188 12.23 13.18 -8.92
N ASN A 189 13.01 12.11 -8.70
CA ASN A 189 13.97 12.03 -7.60
C ASN A 189 15.43 12.08 -8.10
N GLY A 190 15.63 12.58 -9.33
CA GLY A 190 16.93 12.69 -10.00
C GLY A 190 17.28 11.48 -10.88
N ASN A 191 16.90 10.29 -10.50
CA ASN A 191 17.20 9.04 -11.25
C ASN A 191 15.93 8.35 -11.80
N CYS A 192 14.78 8.64 -11.24
CA CYS A 192 13.48 8.10 -11.66
C CYS A 192 12.52 9.24 -11.96
N HIS A 193 11.64 9.06 -12.97
CA HIS A 193 10.81 10.13 -13.52
C HIS A 193 9.39 9.68 -13.80
N GLY A 194 8.43 10.61 -13.72
CA GLY A 194 7.04 10.41 -14.11
C GLY A 194 6.18 9.71 -13.06
N ILE A 195 4.96 9.30 -13.48
CA ILE A 195 3.85 8.92 -12.60
C ILE A 195 4.09 7.67 -11.75
N ILE A 196 4.95 6.76 -12.17
CA ILE A 196 5.37 5.58 -11.40
C ILE A 196 6.88 5.53 -11.16
N GLN A 197 7.58 6.66 -11.33
CA GLN A 197 9.02 6.77 -11.15
C GLN A 197 9.81 5.74 -12.00
N PHE A 198 9.71 5.89 -13.33
CA PHE A 198 10.50 5.10 -14.27
C PHE A 198 12.00 5.38 -14.08
N CYS A 199 12.73 4.45 -13.50
CA CYS A 199 14.13 4.64 -13.14
C CYS A 199 15.07 4.40 -14.34
N ALA A 200 16.13 5.20 -14.41
CA ALA A 200 17.22 5.05 -15.38
C ALA A 200 18.02 3.76 -15.13
N GLY A 201 18.57 3.20 -16.21
CA GLY A 201 19.39 1.98 -16.19
C GLY A 201 18.96 0.98 -17.27
N GLY A 202 19.91 0.15 -17.76
CA GLY A 202 19.70 -0.71 -18.92
C GLY A 202 18.59 -1.77 -18.77
N ASN A 203 18.30 -2.19 -17.52
CA ASN A 203 17.26 -3.18 -17.23
C ASN A 203 16.22 -2.62 -16.27
N ARG A 204 15.94 -1.30 -16.32
CA ARG A 204 15.01 -0.61 -15.43
C ARG A 204 13.83 -0.03 -16.19
N GLY A 205 12.86 0.51 -15.45
CA GLY A 205 11.57 0.94 -15.96
C GLY A 205 11.64 1.92 -17.14
N ALA A 206 12.59 2.86 -17.16
CA ALA A 206 12.74 3.78 -18.29
C ALA A 206 13.17 3.06 -19.59
N ALA A 207 14.05 2.06 -19.50
CA ALA A 207 14.45 1.25 -20.66
C ALA A 207 13.28 0.39 -21.16
N SER A 208 12.54 -0.25 -20.25
CA SER A 208 11.33 -0.99 -20.56
C SER A 208 10.28 -0.12 -21.25
N ALA A 209 10.13 1.13 -20.79
CA ALA A 209 9.22 2.11 -21.40
C ALA A 209 9.71 2.64 -22.77
N GLY A 210 10.94 2.35 -23.18
CA GLY A 210 11.55 2.84 -24.44
C GLY A 210 12.36 4.14 -24.28
N TYR A 211 12.59 4.59 -23.05
CA TYR A 211 13.30 5.85 -22.72
C TYR A 211 14.66 5.60 -22.04
N GLY A 212 15.28 4.43 -22.26
CA GLY A 212 16.54 4.07 -21.61
C GLY A 212 17.70 5.03 -21.87
N GLN A 213 17.75 5.66 -23.04
CA GLN A 213 18.79 6.66 -23.39
C GLN A 213 18.50 8.03 -22.78
N ASN A 214 17.23 8.45 -22.75
CA ASN A 214 16.81 9.76 -22.30
C ASN A 214 15.64 9.67 -21.28
N PRO A 215 15.85 9.13 -20.08
CA PRO A 215 14.77 8.91 -19.10
C PRO A 215 14.02 10.17 -18.69
N LYS A 216 14.69 11.32 -18.73
CA LYS A 216 14.09 12.63 -18.37
C LYS A 216 12.99 13.07 -19.34
N GLU A 217 13.00 12.60 -20.58
CA GLU A 217 11.98 12.93 -21.57
C GLU A 217 10.59 12.43 -21.18
N ILE A 218 10.51 11.42 -20.32
CA ILE A 218 9.23 10.94 -19.76
C ILE A 218 8.46 12.09 -19.10
N MET A 219 9.14 13.07 -18.48
CA MET A 219 8.51 14.21 -17.82
C MET A 219 7.85 15.21 -18.80
N ASN A 220 8.14 15.12 -20.11
CA ASN A 220 7.51 15.94 -21.14
C ASN A 220 6.18 15.36 -21.65
N LEU A 221 5.87 14.12 -21.26
CA LEU A 221 4.65 13.41 -21.65
C LEU A 221 3.49 13.77 -20.71
N SER A 222 2.28 13.84 -21.28
CA SER A 222 1.05 13.96 -20.48
C SER A 222 0.83 12.72 -19.61
N VAL A 223 -0.07 12.82 -18.61
CA VAL A 223 -0.47 11.66 -17.79
C VAL A 223 -0.97 10.51 -18.67
N LEU A 224 -1.80 10.81 -19.67
CA LEU A 224 -2.35 9.79 -20.57
C LEU A 224 -1.27 9.06 -21.37
N GLN A 225 -0.27 9.79 -21.89
CA GLN A 225 0.87 9.19 -22.58
C GLN A 225 1.75 8.37 -21.65
N GLN A 226 1.95 8.82 -20.41
CA GLN A 226 2.71 8.04 -19.43
C GLN A 226 1.96 6.77 -19.00
N LEU A 227 0.62 6.72 -19.06
CA LEU A 227 -0.15 5.49 -18.85
C LEU A 227 0.07 4.46 -19.96
N ASP A 228 0.41 4.86 -21.20
CA ASP A 228 0.85 3.92 -22.23
C ASP A 228 2.21 3.30 -21.90
N LEU A 229 3.11 4.08 -21.27
CA LEU A 229 4.38 3.55 -20.77
C LEU A 229 4.17 2.58 -19.60
N VAL A 230 3.20 2.86 -18.71
CA VAL A 230 2.80 1.95 -17.62
C VAL A 230 2.30 0.61 -18.18
N ASP A 231 1.47 0.64 -19.22
CA ASP A 231 0.96 -0.57 -19.89
C ASP A 231 2.11 -1.46 -20.40
N LYS A 232 3.07 -0.84 -21.08
CA LYS A 232 4.25 -1.52 -21.58
C LYS A 232 5.09 -2.09 -20.43
N TYR A 233 5.36 -1.30 -19.41
CA TYR A 233 6.14 -1.73 -18.26
C TYR A 233 5.50 -2.90 -17.50
N PHE A 234 4.17 -2.87 -17.29
CA PHE A 234 3.46 -3.96 -16.64
C PHE A 234 3.40 -5.23 -17.50
N SER A 235 3.40 -5.07 -18.83
CA SER A 235 3.53 -6.21 -19.76
C SER A 235 4.92 -6.84 -19.67
N ASP A 236 5.98 -6.03 -19.72
CA ASP A 236 7.37 -6.48 -19.66
C ASP A 236 7.71 -7.15 -18.31
N THR A 237 7.17 -6.60 -17.22
CA THR A 237 7.33 -7.18 -15.87
C THR A 237 6.38 -8.33 -15.58
N ARG A 238 5.52 -8.68 -16.55
CA ARG A 238 4.57 -9.79 -16.49
C ARG A 238 3.65 -9.71 -15.24
N LEU A 239 3.17 -8.49 -14.91
CA LEU A 239 2.33 -8.28 -13.73
C LEU A 239 1.11 -9.22 -13.70
N LYS A 240 0.45 -9.45 -14.84
CA LYS A 240 -0.72 -10.33 -14.95
C LYS A 240 -0.47 -11.78 -14.50
N ASP A 241 0.78 -12.25 -14.55
CA ASP A 241 1.14 -13.62 -14.16
C ASP A 241 1.19 -13.80 -12.64
N PHE A 242 1.19 -12.68 -11.89
CA PHE A 242 1.05 -12.63 -10.44
C PHE A 242 -0.38 -12.29 -10.00
N GLY A 243 -1.27 -12.11 -10.97
CA GLY A 243 -2.62 -11.64 -10.72
C GLY A 243 -3.63 -12.72 -10.32
N PRO A 244 -4.73 -12.28 -9.69
CA PRO A 244 -5.07 -10.89 -9.43
C PRO A 244 -4.10 -10.23 -8.44
N ALA A 245 -3.46 -9.13 -8.87
CA ALA A 245 -2.42 -8.46 -8.09
C ALA A 245 -3.03 -7.72 -6.89
N SER A 246 -2.48 -7.95 -5.71
CA SER A 246 -2.75 -7.17 -4.51
C SER A 246 -1.99 -5.82 -4.56
N LEU A 247 -2.30 -4.92 -3.62
CA LEU A 247 -1.65 -3.61 -3.53
C LEU A 247 -0.13 -3.71 -3.42
N ASP A 248 0.38 -4.66 -2.63
CA ASP A 248 1.82 -4.90 -2.49
C ASP A 248 2.45 -5.55 -3.73
N ASP A 249 1.75 -6.48 -4.42
CA ASP A 249 2.25 -7.05 -5.68
C ASP A 249 2.39 -5.96 -6.75
N LEU A 250 1.39 -5.07 -6.85
CA LEU A 250 1.41 -3.93 -7.75
C LEU A 250 2.56 -2.99 -7.42
N TYR A 251 2.72 -2.63 -6.14
CA TYR A 251 3.77 -1.73 -5.70
C TYR A 251 5.18 -2.33 -5.85
N LEU A 252 5.37 -3.60 -5.47
CA LEU A 252 6.63 -4.31 -5.65
C LEU A 252 7.01 -4.43 -7.13
N THR A 253 6.04 -4.50 -8.05
CA THR A 253 6.31 -4.47 -9.49
C THR A 253 7.03 -3.19 -9.91
N VAL A 254 6.72 -2.06 -9.27
CA VAL A 254 7.37 -0.77 -9.52
C VAL A 254 8.67 -0.63 -8.74
N LEU A 255 8.65 -0.94 -7.46
CA LEU A 255 9.78 -0.74 -6.55
C LEU A 255 10.93 -1.71 -6.82
N THR A 256 10.64 -3.01 -6.84
CA THR A 256 11.62 -4.08 -7.09
C THR A 256 10.91 -5.39 -7.47
N PRO A 257 10.72 -5.67 -8.76
CA PRO A 257 9.94 -6.82 -9.22
C PRO A 257 10.40 -8.17 -8.66
N ALA A 258 11.69 -8.33 -8.38
CA ALA A 258 12.25 -9.58 -7.82
C ALA A 258 11.69 -9.88 -6.42
N ALA A 259 11.34 -8.88 -5.62
CA ALA A 259 10.80 -9.08 -4.28
C ALA A 259 9.38 -9.68 -4.27
N ARG A 260 8.70 -9.75 -5.42
CA ARG A 260 7.40 -10.45 -5.54
C ARG A 260 7.48 -11.95 -5.27
N ALA A 261 8.67 -12.53 -5.40
CA ALA A 261 8.91 -13.96 -5.09
C ALA A 261 8.72 -14.29 -3.60
N GLU A 262 8.92 -13.32 -2.69
CA GLU A 262 8.60 -13.51 -1.28
C GLU A 262 7.10 -13.36 -1.07
N THR A 263 6.42 -14.44 -0.73
CA THR A 263 4.96 -14.47 -0.57
C THR A 263 4.50 -14.31 0.88
N ARG A 264 5.40 -14.50 1.86
CA ARG A 264 5.08 -14.31 3.27
C ARG A 264 4.90 -12.83 3.57
N VAL A 265 3.82 -12.51 4.26
CA VAL A 265 3.36 -11.12 4.42
C VAL A 265 4.16 -10.34 5.46
N ASP A 266 4.78 -11.03 6.39
CA ASP A 266 5.58 -10.53 7.52
C ASP A 266 7.09 -10.78 7.36
N ALA A 267 7.51 -11.47 6.29
CA ALA A 267 8.92 -11.69 6.03
C ALA A 267 9.63 -10.39 5.63
N PRO A 268 10.86 -10.17 6.12
CA PRO A 268 11.69 -9.07 5.65
C PRO A 268 11.93 -9.15 4.14
N LEU A 269 11.64 -8.06 3.45
CA LEU A 269 11.99 -7.89 2.04
C LEU A 269 13.38 -7.25 1.97
N ASN A 270 14.28 -7.88 1.22
CA ASN A 270 15.64 -7.37 1.01
C ASN A 270 15.60 -6.23 -0.04
N ILE A 271 15.03 -5.09 0.35
CA ILE A 271 14.92 -3.91 -0.49
C ILE A 271 16.06 -2.96 -0.13
N ASN A 272 16.99 -2.78 -1.07
CA ASN A 272 18.15 -1.94 -0.90
C ASN A 272 17.85 -0.48 -1.26
N GLY A 273 18.60 0.45 -0.65
CA GLY A 273 18.52 1.87 -0.94
C GLY A 273 17.63 2.63 0.05
N LYS A 274 17.50 3.94 -0.21
CA LYS A 274 16.69 4.84 0.62
C LYS A 274 15.23 4.80 0.17
N GLN A 275 14.35 4.38 1.06
CA GLN A 275 12.93 4.26 0.81
C GLN A 275 12.12 5.31 1.60
N ALA A 276 10.85 5.51 1.22
CA ALA A 276 9.96 6.36 1.99
C ALA A 276 9.71 5.77 3.39
N ALA A 277 9.71 6.61 4.42
CA ALA A 277 9.49 6.17 5.80
C ALA A 277 8.17 5.42 6.01
N TYR A 278 7.16 5.70 5.18
CA TYR A 278 5.88 4.98 5.21
C TYR A 278 5.99 3.48 4.94
N LEU A 279 7.02 3.03 4.21
CA LEU A 279 7.17 1.63 3.81
C LEU A 279 7.73 0.74 4.93
N TYR A 280 8.36 1.34 5.92
CA TYR A 280 8.98 0.62 7.01
C TYR A 280 7.98 0.26 8.11
N GLU A 281 8.24 -0.87 8.79
CA GLU A 281 7.51 -1.27 9.97
C GLU A 281 7.55 -0.14 11.02
N GLY A 282 6.38 0.28 11.49
CA GLY A 282 6.30 1.39 12.45
C GLY A 282 6.81 2.75 11.94
N ARG A 283 7.13 2.90 10.65
CA ARG A 283 7.79 4.06 10.03
C ARG A 283 9.23 4.29 10.54
N ASP A 284 9.81 3.30 11.19
CA ASP A 284 11.20 3.31 11.60
C ASP A 284 12.07 2.87 10.43
N THR A 285 12.82 3.81 9.85
CA THR A 285 13.67 3.54 8.67
C THR A 285 14.90 2.69 8.99
N SER A 286 15.16 2.38 10.26
CA SER A 286 16.15 1.38 10.67
C SER A 286 15.58 -0.04 10.75
N GLY A 287 14.26 -0.17 10.72
CA GLY A 287 13.54 -1.44 10.75
C GLY A 287 13.52 -2.17 9.42
N VAL A 288 12.69 -3.19 9.35
CA VAL A 288 12.50 -3.98 8.13
C VAL A 288 11.30 -3.48 7.31
N ILE A 289 11.35 -3.75 6.00
CA ILE A 289 10.19 -3.59 5.11
C ILE A 289 9.61 -4.98 4.89
N THR A 290 8.30 -5.12 5.10
CA THR A 290 7.53 -6.33 4.84
C THR A 290 6.40 -6.03 3.86
N ARG A 291 5.74 -7.05 3.31
CA ARG A 291 4.54 -6.83 2.48
C ARG A 291 3.43 -6.14 3.29
N ASN A 292 3.26 -6.48 4.57
CA ASN A 292 2.31 -5.83 5.46
C ASN A 292 2.64 -4.35 5.65
N SER A 293 3.90 -4.01 5.93
CA SER A 293 4.30 -2.61 6.13
C SER A 293 4.12 -1.77 4.85
N ILE A 294 4.36 -2.36 3.67
CA ILE A 294 4.09 -1.71 2.37
C ILE A 294 2.59 -1.39 2.23
N VAL A 295 1.72 -2.38 2.40
CA VAL A 295 0.26 -2.18 2.26
C VAL A 295 -0.24 -1.09 3.20
N GLU A 296 0.19 -1.14 4.46
CA GLU A 296 -0.19 -0.15 5.45
C GLU A 296 0.36 1.24 5.11
N GLY A 297 1.62 1.30 4.73
CA GLY A 297 2.28 2.55 4.37
C GLY A 297 1.60 3.25 3.19
N LEU A 298 1.22 2.50 2.15
CA LEU A 298 0.50 3.02 0.99
C LEU A 298 -0.92 3.49 1.35
N LYS A 299 -1.65 2.72 2.17
CA LYS A 299 -2.99 3.11 2.65
C LYS A 299 -2.94 4.37 3.53
N ASN A 300 -1.95 4.47 4.42
CA ASN A 300 -1.76 5.63 5.29
C ASN A 300 -1.36 6.87 4.49
N ASN A 301 -0.39 6.76 3.57
CA ASN A 301 0.00 7.85 2.69
C ASN A 301 -1.20 8.39 1.87
N ALA A 302 -1.99 7.49 1.28
CA ALA A 302 -3.16 7.89 0.52
C ALA A 302 -4.20 8.62 1.40
N ARG A 303 -4.44 8.14 2.61
CA ARG A 303 -5.35 8.80 3.57
C ARG A 303 -4.87 10.19 3.93
N ASP A 304 -3.59 10.35 4.26
CA ASP A 304 -3.01 11.64 4.64
C ASP A 304 -3.11 12.65 3.49
N ARG A 305 -2.78 12.22 2.26
CA ARG A 305 -2.82 13.10 1.08
C ARG A 305 -4.22 13.47 0.63
N LEU A 306 -5.16 12.53 0.64
CA LEU A 306 -6.54 12.74 0.20
C LEU A 306 -7.38 13.40 1.29
N GLY A 307 -7.16 13.11 2.58
CA GLY A 307 -7.85 13.75 3.69
C GLY A 307 -7.52 15.25 3.78
N ASN A 308 -6.26 15.63 3.61
CA ASN A 308 -5.85 17.03 3.57
C ASN A 308 -6.44 17.79 2.35
N PHE A 309 -6.58 17.11 1.21
CA PHE A 309 -7.17 17.69 0.01
C PHE A 309 -8.65 18.01 0.19
N THR A 310 -9.43 17.10 0.77
CA THR A 310 -10.86 17.29 1.04
C THR A 310 -11.11 18.50 1.97
N SER A 311 -10.26 18.65 2.99
CA SER A 311 -10.37 19.80 3.91
C SER A 311 -9.99 21.14 3.25
N THR A 312 -9.12 21.13 2.25
CA THR A 312 -8.75 22.31 1.48
C THR A 312 -9.88 22.76 0.54
N LEU A 313 -10.53 21.83 -0.15
CA LEU A 313 -11.70 22.12 -1.00
C LEU A 313 -12.85 22.71 -0.19
N ALA A 314 -13.18 22.13 0.97
CA ALA A 314 -14.22 22.62 1.85
C ALA A 314 -13.95 24.06 2.33
N LYS A 315 -12.68 24.42 2.56
CA LYS A 315 -12.30 25.82 2.93
C LYS A 315 -12.41 26.78 1.75
N MET A 316 -12.10 26.33 0.53
CA MET A 316 -12.21 27.16 -0.68
C MET A 316 -13.68 27.43 -1.04
N ASP A 317 -14.58 26.48 -0.85
CA ASP A 317 -16.03 26.68 -1.07
C ASP A 317 -16.63 27.65 -0.05
N LEU A 318 -16.22 27.58 1.22
CA LEU A 318 -16.66 28.52 2.26
C LEU A 318 -16.14 29.95 2.06
N SER A 319 -15.03 30.15 1.33
CA SER A 319 -14.48 31.47 1.03
C SER A 319 -15.13 32.14 -0.20
N ARG A 320 -15.97 31.41 -0.93
CA ARG A 320 -16.72 31.88 -2.11
C ARG A 320 -18.20 32.18 -1.85
N MET A 321 -18.68 31.87 -0.63
CA MET A 321 -19.98 32.28 -0.10
C MET A 321 -19.87 33.54 0.73
#